data_42ba7f7cbe181e1cbdb310dc6677d7a6
#
_entry.id   42ba7f7cbe181e1cbdb310dc6677d7a6
#
_cell.length_a   1.000
_cell.length_b   1.000
_cell.length_c   1.000
_cell.angle_alpha   90.00
_cell.angle_beta   90.00
_cell.angle_gamma   90.00
#
_symmetry.space_group_name_H-M   'P 1'
#
loop_
_entity.id
_entity.type
_entity.pdbx_description
1 polymer ?
#
loop_
_entity_poly.entity_id
_entity_poly.type
_entity_poly.pdbx_seq_one_letter_code
_entity_poly.pdbx_strand_id
1 'polypeptide(L)'
;MKVRLALTGIAAALVPVIAAAGVPKDLPMPSGTPNADQIMDQVYFVNHFYPVKNYGIDKKGRTVTVLVSKDAGGSTTTNTLTRFLNNDYPADGDINAKDLAIFHSGKLRGTGMLIVDYTDDNKSQSYSIWLPALRKIRRFAQPSHDDAWGGSDFTFGDVTLRKPFHETHELLGTETFDDCLGAIEGVEVKYLPEPPAAACDHKGKQVYKVKSCTKFENWWYDCRISYIDTKTFADYRSEYFKGDEMIKVIDRDWKTLNQPDPRAQSWGYWYGKDLKTDHETWAVIPQEVVQINADIDESFWSESTLRKIKR
;
A
#
# COMPACT_ATOMS: atom_id res chain seq x y z
N MET A 1 -33.55 -12.18 67.57
CA MET A 1 -33.26 -12.84 66.29
C MET A 1 -32.64 -11.75 65.41
N LYS A 2 -31.30 -11.70 65.18
CA LYS A 2 -30.57 -10.67 64.42
C LYS A 2 -30.25 -11.28 63.06
N VAL A 3 -30.90 -10.75 62.00
CA VAL A 3 -30.62 -11.13 60.63
C VAL A 3 -29.41 -10.35 60.15
N ARG A 4 -28.31 -11.05 59.78
CA ARG A 4 -27.15 -10.48 59.13
C ARG A 4 -27.35 -10.53 57.60
N LEU A 5 -27.47 -9.36 56.97
CA LEU A 5 -27.37 -9.25 55.52
C LEU A 5 -25.88 -9.36 55.11
N ALA A 6 -25.58 -10.35 54.31
CA ALA A 6 -24.30 -10.45 53.62
C ALA A 6 -24.35 -9.64 52.29
N LEU A 7 -23.58 -8.57 52.18
CA LEU A 7 -23.35 -7.90 50.92
C LEU A 7 -22.28 -8.70 50.12
N THR A 8 -22.70 -9.34 49.06
CA THR A 8 -21.81 -9.92 48.03
C THR A 8 -21.40 -8.80 47.06
N GLY A 9 -20.18 -8.32 47.20
CA GLY A 9 -19.59 -7.38 46.24
C GLY A 9 -19.22 -8.09 44.94
N ILE A 10 -19.85 -7.69 43.85
CA ILE A 10 -19.47 -8.11 42.50
C ILE A 10 -18.25 -7.27 42.09
N ALA A 11 -17.06 -7.89 42.09
CA ALA A 11 -15.89 -7.28 41.50
C ALA A 11 -16.02 -7.29 39.97
N ALA A 12 -16.31 -6.14 39.37
CA ALA A 12 -16.21 -5.95 37.91
C ALA A 12 -14.75 -6.00 37.54
N ALA A 13 -14.33 -7.06 36.86
CA ALA A 13 -13.02 -7.16 36.22
C ALA A 13 -12.99 -6.14 35.08
N LEU A 14 -12.23 -5.04 35.24
CA LEU A 14 -11.84 -4.16 34.17
C LEU A 14 -10.92 -4.96 33.23
N VAL A 15 -11.46 -5.43 32.11
CA VAL A 15 -10.66 -5.92 30.98
C VAL A 15 -9.98 -4.68 30.39
N PRO A 16 -8.65 -4.61 30.39
CA PRO A 16 -7.98 -3.50 29.71
C PRO A 16 -8.35 -3.58 28.21
N VAL A 17 -8.97 -2.54 27.69
CA VAL A 17 -9.07 -2.31 26.24
C VAL A 17 -7.66 -2.03 25.80
N ILE A 18 -6.96 -3.04 25.28
CA ILE A 18 -5.71 -2.86 24.57
C ILE A 18 -6.10 -2.08 23.30
N ALA A 19 -5.77 -0.79 23.27
CA ALA A 19 -5.83 -0.04 22.02
C ALA A 19 -4.97 -0.81 21.02
N ALA A 20 -5.52 -1.12 19.85
CA ALA A 20 -4.77 -1.76 18.79
C ALA A 20 -3.63 -0.78 18.41
N ALA A 21 -2.42 -1.11 18.86
CA ALA A 21 -1.24 -0.38 18.44
C ALA A 21 -0.98 -0.72 16.96
N GLY A 22 -0.59 0.27 16.16
CA GLY A 22 -0.20 0.05 14.77
C GLY A 22 0.95 -0.94 14.63
N VAL A 23 1.21 -1.39 13.41
CA VAL A 23 2.30 -2.32 13.12
C VAL A 23 3.65 -1.64 13.36
N PRO A 24 4.49 -2.16 14.25
CA PRO A 24 5.78 -1.52 14.58
C PRO A 24 6.81 -1.71 13.44
N LYS A 25 7.71 -0.75 13.28
CA LYS A 25 8.77 -0.80 12.25
C LYS A 25 9.86 -1.85 12.53
N ASP A 26 9.95 -2.34 13.76
CA ASP A 26 10.84 -3.40 14.18
C ASP A 26 10.12 -4.75 14.36
N LEU A 27 8.97 -4.93 13.70
CA LEU A 27 8.18 -6.15 13.75
C LEU A 27 9.07 -7.38 13.48
N PRO A 28 9.20 -8.33 14.41
CA PRO A 28 10.01 -9.52 14.18
C PRO A 28 9.36 -10.47 13.18
N MET A 29 10.20 -11.29 12.53
CA MET A 29 9.71 -12.45 11.78
C MET A 29 9.02 -13.41 12.75
N PRO A 30 7.88 -14.03 12.34
CA PRO A 30 7.21 -15.04 13.16
C PRO A 30 8.15 -16.23 13.46
N SER A 31 8.17 -16.70 14.69
CA SER A 31 9.00 -17.84 15.12
C SER A 31 8.37 -19.21 14.85
N GLY A 32 7.17 -19.28 14.29
CA GLY A 32 6.41 -20.50 13.97
C GLY A 32 5.38 -20.23 12.89
N THR A 33 4.34 -21.06 12.83
CA THR A 33 3.23 -20.81 11.90
C THR A 33 2.41 -19.61 12.39
N PRO A 34 2.40 -18.48 11.65
CA PRO A 34 1.67 -17.30 12.06
C PRO A 34 0.15 -17.51 11.91
N ASN A 35 -0.63 -16.85 12.77
CA ASN A 35 -2.07 -16.72 12.57
C ASN A 35 -2.39 -15.64 11.53
N ALA A 36 -3.66 -15.48 11.17
CA ALA A 36 -4.09 -14.56 10.13
C ALA A 36 -3.74 -13.10 10.43
N ASP A 37 -3.93 -12.65 11.68
CA ASP A 37 -3.59 -11.28 12.07
C ASP A 37 -2.09 -11.02 11.98
N GLN A 38 -1.26 -11.96 12.45
CA GLN A 38 0.19 -11.88 12.33
C GLN A 38 0.65 -11.85 10.86
N ILE A 39 0.00 -12.63 9.97
CA ILE A 39 0.29 -12.59 8.54
C ILE A 39 -0.01 -11.20 7.97
N MET A 40 -1.15 -10.61 8.31
CA MET A 40 -1.54 -9.30 7.80
C MET A 40 -0.69 -8.15 8.36
N ASP A 41 -0.21 -8.26 9.59
CA ASP A 41 0.80 -7.33 10.14
C ASP A 41 2.12 -7.40 9.35
N GLN A 42 2.56 -8.61 8.97
CA GLN A 42 3.74 -8.78 8.12
C GLN A 42 3.51 -8.20 6.70
N VAL A 43 2.34 -8.39 6.12
CA VAL A 43 1.97 -7.78 4.82
C VAL A 43 2.03 -6.26 4.91
N TYR A 44 1.51 -5.67 5.98
CA TYR A 44 1.59 -4.23 6.20
C TYR A 44 3.06 -3.77 6.30
N PHE A 45 3.87 -4.48 7.06
CA PHE A 45 5.30 -4.22 7.23
C PHE A 45 6.05 -4.20 5.88
N VAL A 46 5.76 -5.17 5.00
CA VAL A 46 6.36 -5.26 3.66
C VAL A 46 5.88 -4.12 2.74
N ASN A 47 4.57 -3.87 2.69
CA ASN A 47 3.98 -2.86 1.83
C ASN A 47 4.36 -1.41 2.21
N HIS A 48 4.76 -1.20 3.48
CA HIS A 48 5.23 0.10 3.98
C HIS A 48 6.76 0.22 3.98
N PHE A 49 7.47 -0.77 3.41
CA PHE A 49 8.94 -0.77 3.27
C PHE A 49 9.67 -0.58 4.61
N TYR A 50 9.12 -1.08 5.71
CA TYR A 50 9.73 -0.95 7.03
C TYR A 50 11.11 -1.61 7.17
N PRO A 51 11.51 -2.65 6.36
CA PRO A 51 12.89 -3.16 6.38
C PRO A 51 13.96 -2.15 5.94
N VAL A 52 13.59 -1.00 5.38
CA VAL A 52 14.52 0.04 4.91
C VAL A 52 14.16 1.42 5.49
N LYS A 53 15.18 2.27 5.68
CA LYS A 53 14.99 3.63 6.20
C LYS A 53 14.20 4.52 5.25
N ASN A 54 14.53 4.43 3.97
CA ASN A 54 13.77 5.10 2.91
C ASN A 54 13.74 4.23 1.65
N TYR A 55 12.67 4.42 0.88
CA TYR A 55 12.43 3.76 -0.40
C TYR A 55 12.06 4.82 -1.44
N GLY A 56 12.83 4.89 -2.52
CA GLY A 56 12.59 5.83 -3.60
C GLY A 56 12.39 5.13 -4.93
N ILE A 57 11.45 5.63 -5.73
CA ILE A 57 11.32 5.36 -7.15
C ILE A 57 11.56 6.67 -7.89
N ASP A 58 12.80 6.86 -8.33
CA ASP A 58 13.27 8.10 -8.94
C ASP A 58 13.20 8.04 -10.48
N LYS A 59 13.96 8.84 -11.12
CA LYS A 59 14.12 8.91 -12.57
C LYS A 59 15.59 8.71 -12.94
N LYS A 60 15.86 7.83 -13.90
CA LYS A 60 17.20 7.59 -14.43
C LYS A 60 17.21 7.81 -15.95
N GLY A 61 17.76 8.93 -16.40
CA GLY A 61 17.70 9.30 -17.80
C GLY A 61 16.24 9.50 -18.27
N ARG A 62 15.78 8.63 -19.18
CA ARG A 62 14.39 8.61 -19.66
C ARG A 62 13.51 7.62 -18.89
N THR A 63 14.10 6.69 -18.15
CA THR A 63 13.39 5.68 -17.38
C THR A 63 12.78 6.29 -16.14
N VAL A 64 11.52 6.02 -15.90
CA VAL A 64 10.73 6.55 -14.80
C VAL A 64 9.53 5.61 -14.54
N THR A 65 8.99 5.64 -13.35
CA THR A 65 7.75 4.91 -13.04
C THR A 65 6.59 5.40 -13.90
N VAL A 66 5.84 4.47 -14.45
CA VAL A 66 4.74 4.73 -15.38
C VAL A 66 3.43 4.19 -14.80
N LEU A 67 2.40 5.01 -14.84
CA LEU A 67 1.03 4.63 -14.50
C LEU A 67 0.21 4.66 -15.80
N VAL A 68 -0.19 3.49 -16.27
CA VAL A 68 -1.04 3.31 -17.45
C VAL A 68 -2.44 2.97 -16.98
N SER A 69 -3.44 3.67 -17.51
CA SER A 69 -4.85 3.31 -17.32
C SER A 69 -5.48 3.04 -18.67
N LYS A 70 -6.29 1.99 -18.76
CA LYS A 70 -7.01 1.56 -19.96
C LYS A 70 -8.49 1.44 -19.64
N ASP A 71 -9.32 2.11 -20.41
CA ASP A 71 -10.77 2.01 -20.29
C ASP A 71 -11.34 0.80 -21.07
N ALA A 72 -12.62 0.48 -20.84
CA ALA A 72 -13.31 -0.62 -21.53
C ALA A 72 -13.35 -0.46 -23.06
N GLY A 73 -13.21 0.76 -23.57
CA GLY A 73 -13.11 1.05 -25.01
C GLY A 73 -11.72 0.84 -25.59
N GLY A 74 -10.73 0.46 -24.73
CA GLY A 74 -9.34 0.24 -25.11
C GLY A 74 -8.49 1.51 -25.18
N SER A 75 -9.03 2.69 -24.84
CA SER A 75 -8.26 3.93 -24.79
C SER A 75 -7.31 3.93 -23.60
N THR A 76 -6.07 4.34 -23.83
CA THR A 76 -5.06 4.37 -22.79
C THR A 76 -4.63 5.78 -22.43
N THR A 77 -4.34 6.00 -21.15
CA THR A 77 -3.68 7.20 -20.66
C THR A 77 -2.43 6.82 -19.88
N THR A 78 -1.40 7.66 -19.98
CA THR A 78 -0.12 7.40 -19.34
C THR A 78 0.31 8.60 -18.50
N ASN A 79 0.56 8.37 -17.22
CA ASN A 79 1.20 9.31 -16.31
C ASN A 79 2.59 8.77 -15.92
N THR A 80 3.52 9.65 -15.65
CA THR A 80 4.83 9.29 -15.08
C THR A 80 5.00 9.98 -13.74
N LEU A 81 5.63 9.29 -12.81
CA LEU A 81 5.79 9.82 -11.45
C LEU A 81 7.12 9.36 -10.82
N THR A 82 7.55 10.12 -9.84
CA THR A 82 8.56 9.73 -8.86
C THR A 82 7.92 9.75 -7.48
N ARG A 83 8.39 8.87 -6.58
CA ARG A 83 7.88 8.79 -5.21
C ARG A 83 9.02 8.47 -4.25
N PHE A 84 9.01 9.10 -3.09
CA PHE A 84 10.03 8.94 -2.08
C PHE A 84 9.37 8.80 -0.71
N LEU A 85 9.48 7.64 -0.12
CA LEU A 85 9.01 7.32 1.22
C LEU A 85 10.19 7.38 2.19
N ASN A 86 9.99 8.05 3.32
CA ASN A 86 10.93 8.09 4.44
C ASN A 86 10.29 7.48 5.69
N ASN A 87 10.89 6.43 6.21
CA ASN A 87 10.52 5.72 7.44
C ASN A 87 11.48 6.01 8.61
N ASP A 88 12.55 6.76 8.38
CA ASP A 88 13.63 6.99 9.37
C ASP A 88 13.22 8.07 10.38
N TYR A 89 12.18 7.77 11.15
CA TYR A 89 11.70 8.59 12.27
C TYR A 89 11.73 7.79 13.57
N PRO A 90 12.04 8.43 14.73
CA PRO A 90 12.00 7.77 16.03
C PRO A 90 10.63 7.16 16.34
N ALA A 91 10.61 5.98 16.93
CA ALA A 91 9.37 5.28 17.26
C ALA A 91 8.55 6.01 18.36
N ASP A 92 9.19 6.80 19.19
CA ASP A 92 8.58 7.64 20.23
C ASP A 92 8.25 9.07 19.75
N GLY A 93 8.49 9.36 18.45
CA GLY A 93 8.16 10.63 17.83
C GLY A 93 6.71 10.68 17.33
N ASP A 94 6.25 11.88 16.94
CA ASP A 94 4.90 12.10 16.43
C ASP A 94 4.72 11.62 14.98
N ILE A 95 5.81 11.51 14.22
CA ILE A 95 5.81 11.19 12.80
C ILE A 95 6.19 9.72 12.59
N ASN A 96 5.33 8.98 11.92
CA ASN A 96 5.61 7.61 11.52
C ASN A 96 6.38 7.57 10.19
N ALA A 97 5.89 8.28 9.15
CA ALA A 97 6.50 8.31 7.84
C ALA A 97 6.18 9.61 7.10
N LYS A 98 6.99 9.97 6.10
CA LYS A 98 6.64 10.97 5.10
C LYS A 98 6.77 10.38 3.71
N ASP A 99 5.85 10.74 2.83
CA ASP A 99 5.79 10.26 1.45
C ASP A 99 5.64 11.45 0.50
N LEU A 100 6.52 11.54 -0.49
CA LEU A 100 6.54 12.62 -1.49
C LEU A 100 6.39 12.03 -2.89
N ALA A 101 5.26 12.29 -3.56
CA ALA A 101 5.02 11.89 -4.95
C ALA A 101 5.00 13.13 -5.87
N ILE A 102 5.62 13.02 -7.05
CA ILE A 102 5.66 14.08 -8.07
C ILE A 102 5.27 13.48 -9.42
N PHE A 103 4.26 14.06 -10.05
CA PHE A 103 3.80 13.66 -11.38
C PHE A 103 4.49 14.48 -12.47
N HIS A 104 5.06 13.81 -13.47
CA HIS A 104 5.88 14.45 -14.52
C HIS A 104 5.17 14.53 -15.88
N SER A 105 4.08 13.79 -16.08
CA SER A 105 3.33 13.80 -17.35
C SER A 105 1.82 13.64 -17.12
N GLY A 106 1.05 13.64 -18.22
CA GLY A 106 -0.40 13.47 -18.21
C GLY A 106 -1.14 14.66 -17.58
N LYS A 107 -2.37 14.40 -17.14
CA LYS A 107 -3.25 15.42 -16.54
C LYS A 107 -2.71 15.97 -15.21
N LEU A 108 -1.92 15.17 -14.49
CA LEU A 108 -1.33 15.53 -13.20
C LEU A 108 0.05 16.18 -13.31
N ARG A 109 0.54 16.46 -14.52
CA ARG A 109 1.88 17.00 -14.73
C ARG A 109 2.17 18.23 -13.86
N GLY A 110 3.28 18.14 -13.12
CA GLY A 110 3.74 19.21 -12.23
C GLY A 110 3.01 19.27 -10.89
N THR A 111 2.06 18.35 -10.64
CA THR A 111 1.46 18.18 -9.31
C THR A 111 2.45 17.42 -8.42
N GLY A 112 2.60 17.87 -7.18
CA GLY A 112 3.33 17.17 -6.15
C GLY A 112 2.46 16.98 -4.92
N MET A 113 2.63 15.86 -4.23
CA MET A 113 1.88 15.52 -3.03
C MET A 113 2.85 15.10 -1.93
N LEU A 114 2.78 15.76 -0.79
CA LEU A 114 3.47 15.38 0.44
C LEU A 114 2.43 14.86 1.42
N ILE A 115 2.63 13.63 1.87
CA ILE A 115 1.83 12.96 2.89
C ILE A 115 2.69 12.86 4.15
N VAL A 116 2.10 13.18 5.31
CA VAL A 116 2.70 12.92 6.62
C VAL A 116 1.82 11.94 7.36
N ASP A 117 2.37 10.78 7.66
CA ASP A 117 1.76 9.76 8.51
C ASP A 117 2.24 9.91 9.95
N TYR A 118 1.37 9.61 10.91
CA TYR A 118 1.63 9.82 12.33
C TYR A 118 1.67 8.50 13.09
N THR A 119 2.42 8.48 14.19
CA THR A 119 2.50 7.32 15.10
C THR A 119 1.19 7.04 15.84
N ASP A 120 0.38 8.08 16.07
CA ASP A 120 -0.97 7.92 16.61
C ASP A 120 -1.93 7.47 15.50
N ASP A 121 -2.35 6.22 15.56
CA ASP A 121 -3.28 5.59 14.59
C ASP A 121 -4.65 6.25 14.51
N ASN A 122 -5.04 7.04 15.52
CA ASN A 122 -6.29 7.81 15.50
C ASN A 122 -6.14 9.16 14.80
N LYS A 123 -4.90 9.57 14.52
CA LYS A 123 -4.62 10.83 13.85
C LYS A 123 -4.60 10.62 12.34
N SER A 124 -5.49 11.33 11.64
CA SER A 124 -5.52 11.33 10.17
C SER A 124 -4.21 11.83 9.57
N GLN A 125 -3.80 11.23 8.46
CA GLN A 125 -2.65 11.70 7.69
C GLN A 125 -2.86 13.14 7.20
N SER A 126 -1.77 13.92 7.09
CA SER A 126 -1.80 15.27 6.53
C SER A 126 -1.38 15.25 5.07
N TYR A 127 -2.13 15.95 4.22
CA TYR A 127 -1.90 16.05 2.79
C TYR A 127 -1.60 17.48 2.38
N SER A 128 -0.41 17.73 1.81
CA SER A 128 -0.04 19.00 1.18
C SER A 128 0.16 18.77 -0.32
N ILE A 129 -0.67 19.40 -1.16
CA ILE A 129 -0.65 19.20 -2.60
C ILE A 129 -0.25 20.51 -3.30
N TRP A 130 0.82 20.46 -4.09
CA TRP A 130 1.20 21.53 -4.99
C TRP A 130 0.37 21.47 -6.26
N LEU A 131 -0.39 22.52 -6.52
CA LEU A 131 -1.23 22.68 -7.70
C LEU A 131 -0.57 23.67 -8.70
N PRO A 132 0.05 23.16 -9.79
CA PRO A 132 0.81 24.00 -10.70
C PRO A 132 -0.02 25.07 -11.40
N ALA A 133 -1.31 24.83 -11.64
CA ALA A 133 -2.22 25.81 -12.21
C ALA A 133 -2.44 27.02 -11.31
N LEU A 134 -2.46 26.81 -9.99
CA LEU A 134 -2.66 27.86 -8.99
C LEU A 134 -1.34 28.42 -8.44
N ARG A 135 -0.21 27.77 -8.71
CA ARG A 135 1.11 28.04 -8.11
C ARG A 135 1.05 28.13 -6.58
N LYS A 136 0.25 27.25 -5.96
CA LYS A 136 0.01 27.22 -4.51
C LYS A 136 -0.02 25.81 -3.98
N ILE A 137 0.39 25.67 -2.73
CA ILE A 137 0.14 24.47 -1.95
C ILE A 137 -1.25 24.59 -1.35
N ARG A 138 -2.03 23.53 -1.45
CA ARG A 138 -3.27 23.34 -0.72
C ARG A 138 -3.11 22.22 0.26
N ARG A 139 -3.56 22.41 1.48
CA ARG A 139 -3.68 21.35 2.47
C ARG A 139 -5.07 20.79 2.39
N PHE A 140 -5.15 19.46 2.34
CA PHE A 140 -6.40 18.72 2.24
C PHE A 140 -6.55 17.85 3.48
N ALA A 141 -7.79 17.56 3.86
CA ALA A 141 -8.08 16.47 4.76
C ALA A 141 -7.62 15.14 4.13
N GLN A 142 -7.39 14.14 4.96
CA GLN A 142 -7.13 12.78 4.49
C GLN A 142 -8.25 12.36 3.51
N PRO A 143 -7.91 11.87 2.31
CA PRO A 143 -8.89 11.32 1.38
C PRO A 143 -9.67 10.17 2.02
N SER A 144 -10.83 9.86 1.46
CA SER A 144 -11.52 8.62 1.82
C SER A 144 -10.67 7.41 1.39
N HIS A 145 -10.76 6.32 2.15
CA HIS A 145 -10.00 5.10 1.84
C HIS A 145 -10.36 4.50 0.47
N ASP A 146 -11.57 4.77 -0.04
CA ASP A 146 -12.09 4.33 -1.34
C ASP A 146 -11.89 5.35 -2.48
N ASP A 147 -11.36 6.53 -2.19
CA ASP A 147 -10.98 7.49 -3.23
C ASP A 147 -9.87 6.91 -4.12
N ALA A 148 -9.96 7.15 -5.44
CA ALA A 148 -8.98 6.70 -6.41
C ALA A 148 -7.63 7.42 -6.24
N TRP A 149 -6.56 6.67 -6.06
CA TRP A 149 -5.20 7.20 -5.97
C TRP A 149 -4.67 7.57 -7.37
N GLY A 150 -4.39 8.85 -7.58
CA GLY A 150 -3.86 9.35 -8.85
C GLY A 150 -4.75 9.10 -10.09
N GLY A 151 -6.04 8.83 -9.87
CA GLY A 151 -7.01 8.50 -10.93
C GLY A 151 -6.85 7.08 -11.49
N SER A 152 -6.30 6.18 -10.70
CA SER A 152 -6.13 4.75 -10.99
C SER A 152 -7.24 3.91 -10.38
N ASP A 153 -7.21 2.60 -10.66
CA ASP A 153 -8.07 1.61 -10.00
C ASP A 153 -7.60 1.28 -8.58
N PHE A 154 -6.44 1.79 -8.17
CA PHE A 154 -5.96 1.68 -6.79
C PHE A 154 -6.60 2.77 -5.94
N THR A 155 -7.06 2.40 -4.74
CA THR A 155 -7.60 3.35 -3.79
C THR A 155 -6.53 3.88 -2.83
N PHE A 156 -6.78 4.99 -2.14
CA PHE A 156 -5.91 5.42 -1.04
C PHE A 156 -5.81 4.34 0.04
N GLY A 157 -6.86 3.55 0.27
CA GLY A 157 -6.81 2.37 1.12
C GLY A 157 -5.80 1.34 0.66
N ASP A 158 -5.73 1.07 -0.64
CA ASP A 158 -4.78 0.09 -1.20
C ASP A 158 -3.33 0.56 -1.09
N VAL A 159 -3.07 1.86 -1.24
CA VAL A 159 -1.71 2.40 -1.37
C VAL A 159 -1.12 2.85 -0.02
N THR A 160 -1.92 3.46 0.88
CA THR A 160 -1.40 4.07 2.11
C THR A 160 -2.27 3.94 3.35
N LEU A 161 -3.60 3.88 3.24
CA LEU A 161 -4.48 4.12 4.39
C LEU A 161 -4.99 2.86 5.07
N ARG A 162 -5.02 1.69 4.38
CA ARG A 162 -5.52 0.46 4.98
C ARG A 162 -4.54 -0.04 6.04
N LYS A 163 -5.06 -0.21 7.26
CA LYS A 163 -4.33 -0.83 8.38
C LYS A 163 -4.95 -2.18 8.70
N PRO A 164 -4.17 -3.16 9.20
CA PRO A 164 -4.71 -4.50 9.49
C PRO A 164 -5.94 -4.47 10.39
N PHE A 165 -5.98 -3.61 11.40
CA PHE A 165 -7.12 -3.53 12.33
C PHE A 165 -8.42 -2.98 11.71
N HIS A 166 -8.40 -2.46 10.48
CA HIS A 166 -9.61 -2.07 9.74
C HIS A 166 -10.41 -3.27 9.21
N GLU A 167 -9.82 -4.46 9.26
CA GLU A 167 -10.42 -5.70 8.78
C GLU A 167 -10.37 -6.77 9.86
N THR A 168 -11.18 -7.82 9.71
CA THR A 168 -11.02 -9.08 10.42
C THR A 168 -10.35 -10.07 9.47
N HIS A 169 -9.52 -10.96 10.00
CA HIS A 169 -8.69 -11.85 9.18
C HIS A 169 -8.94 -13.32 9.52
N GLU A 170 -8.97 -14.17 8.49
CA GLU A 170 -9.14 -15.62 8.59
C GLU A 170 -8.11 -16.30 7.67
N LEU A 171 -7.30 -17.21 8.20
CA LEU A 171 -6.38 -18.02 7.41
C LEU A 171 -7.17 -19.20 6.81
N LEU A 172 -7.38 -19.18 5.50
CA LEU A 172 -8.06 -20.25 4.77
C LEU A 172 -7.18 -21.47 4.53
N GLY A 173 -5.85 -21.29 4.57
CA GLY A 173 -4.87 -22.35 4.37
C GLY A 173 -3.60 -21.86 3.70
N THR A 174 -2.80 -22.84 3.25
CA THR A 174 -1.58 -22.62 2.47
C THR A 174 -1.71 -23.40 1.17
N GLU A 175 -1.38 -22.78 0.06
CA GLU A 175 -1.44 -23.41 -1.26
C GLU A 175 -0.25 -22.98 -2.12
N THR A 176 -0.07 -23.65 -3.26
CA THR A 176 0.90 -23.22 -4.28
C THR A 176 0.24 -22.15 -5.16
N PHE A 177 0.92 -21.03 -5.36
CA PHE A 177 0.49 -20.00 -6.30
C PHE A 177 0.79 -20.47 -7.74
N ASP A 178 -0.22 -20.87 -8.49
CA ASP A 178 -0.08 -21.50 -9.81
C ASP A 178 -0.41 -20.59 -10.99
N ASP A 179 -0.56 -19.28 -10.74
CA ASP A 179 -0.99 -18.30 -11.73
C ASP A 179 0.12 -17.34 -12.11
N CYS A 180 -0.02 -16.67 -13.25
CA CYS A 180 0.73 -15.47 -13.58
C CYS A 180 -0.05 -14.24 -13.11
N LEU A 181 0.67 -13.16 -12.82
CA LEU A 181 0.04 -11.88 -12.47
C LEU A 181 -0.53 -11.22 -13.71
N GLY A 182 -1.58 -10.41 -13.54
CA GLY A 182 -2.19 -9.64 -14.62
C GLY A 182 -1.25 -8.58 -15.17
N ALA A 183 -1.47 -8.21 -16.43
CA ALA A 183 -0.79 -7.13 -17.13
C ALA A 183 -1.70 -6.56 -18.23
N ILE A 184 -1.47 -5.31 -18.64
CA ILE A 184 -2.18 -4.73 -19.79
C ILE A 184 -1.46 -5.16 -21.06
N GLU A 185 -2.04 -6.12 -21.78
CA GLU A 185 -1.46 -6.64 -23.01
C GLU A 185 -1.66 -5.70 -24.20
N GLY A 186 -0.72 -5.75 -25.16
CA GLY A 186 -0.83 -5.07 -26.46
C GLY A 186 -0.77 -3.54 -26.39
N VAL A 187 -0.30 -2.98 -25.29
CA VAL A 187 -0.17 -1.52 -25.11
C VAL A 187 1.29 -1.10 -25.30
N GLU A 188 1.51 -0.19 -26.25
CA GLU A 188 2.77 0.53 -26.35
C GLU A 188 2.85 1.54 -25.20
N VAL A 189 3.80 1.36 -24.28
CA VAL A 189 3.98 2.24 -23.12
C VAL A 189 5.09 3.23 -23.41
N LYS A 190 4.72 4.47 -23.63
CA LYS A 190 5.66 5.57 -23.72
C LYS A 190 6.46 5.66 -22.40
N TYR A 191 7.77 5.88 -22.48
CA TYR A 191 8.74 5.96 -21.37
C TYR A 191 9.23 4.61 -20.82
N LEU A 192 8.75 3.48 -21.32
CA LEU A 192 9.34 2.17 -21.06
C LEU A 192 9.90 1.65 -22.40
N PRO A 193 11.18 1.30 -22.45
CA PRO A 193 11.79 0.74 -23.67
C PRO A 193 11.17 -0.61 -24.02
N GLU A 194 10.85 -1.40 -22.99
CA GLU A 194 10.17 -2.68 -23.10
C GLU A 194 9.10 -2.74 -22.00
N PRO A 195 7.80 -2.78 -22.35
CA PRO A 195 6.74 -3.04 -21.37
C PRO A 195 6.98 -4.41 -20.74
N PRO A 196 6.91 -4.55 -19.41
CA PRO A 196 7.02 -5.86 -18.80
C PRO A 196 5.86 -6.74 -19.27
N ALA A 197 6.16 -8.01 -19.51
CA ALA A 197 5.14 -9.03 -19.67
C ALA A 197 4.46 -9.35 -18.33
N ALA A 198 3.35 -10.08 -18.38
CA ALA A 198 2.76 -10.67 -17.19
C ALA A 198 3.80 -11.47 -16.41
N ALA A 199 3.97 -11.16 -15.11
CA ALA A 199 4.98 -11.83 -14.30
C ALA A 199 4.51 -13.23 -13.90
N CYS A 200 5.30 -14.24 -14.23
CA CYS A 200 5.06 -15.65 -13.87
C CYS A 200 6.11 -16.20 -12.91
N ASP A 201 7.07 -15.41 -12.47
CA ASP A 201 8.18 -15.82 -11.60
C ASP A 201 7.76 -16.09 -10.14
N HIS A 202 6.52 -15.76 -9.78
CA HIS A 202 5.90 -16.13 -8.51
C HIS A 202 5.21 -17.51 -8.55
N LYS A 203 5.01 -18.07 -9.74
CA LYS A 203 4.41 -19.39 -9.93
C LYS A 203 5.23 -20.49 -9.24
N GLY A 204 4.54 -21.41 -8.58
CA GLY A 204 5.16 -22.50 -7.81
C GLY A 204 5.57 -22.13 -6.37
N LYS A 205 5.42 -20.87 -5.96
CA LYS A 205 5.71 -20.44 -4.59
C LYS A 205 4.56 -20.81 -3.64
N GLN A 206 4.92 -21.12 -2.39
CA GLN A 206 3.93 -21.37 -1.34
C GLN A 206 3.38 -20.06 -0.81
N VAL A 207 2.07 -19.95 -0.73
CA VAL A 207 1.35 -18.76 -0.24
C VAL A 207 0.36 -19.10 0.86
N TYR A 208 0.25 -18.19 1.83
CA TYR A 208 -0.91 -18.15 2.71
C TYR A 208 -2.08 -17.57 1.92
N LYS A 209 -3.25 -18.20 2.05
CA LYS A 209 -4.52 -17.68 1.54
C LYS A 209 -5.29 -17.09 2.71
N VAL A 210 -5.41 -15.77 2.75
CA VAL A 210 -6.04 -15.06 3.87
C VAL A 210 -7.26 -14.31 3.37
N LYS A 211 -8.40 -14.56 4.03
CA LYS A 211 -9.64 -13.79 3.85
C LYS A 211 -9.65 -12.64 4.85
N SER A 212 -9.81 -11.42 4.35
CA SER A 212 -9.91 -10.20 5.15
C SER A 212 -11.23 -9.51 4.87
N CYS A 213 -12.07 -9.30 5.90
CA CYS A 213 -13.38 -8.66 5.77
C CYS A 213 -13.37 -7.30 6.45
N THR A 214 -13.90 -6.29 5.76
CA THR A 214 -13.92 -4.91 6.25
C THR A 214 -14.77 -4.73 7.50
N LYS A 215 -14.32 -3.83 8.40
CA LYS A 215 -15.11 -3.33 9.54
C LYS A 215 -15.84 -2.02 9.23
N PHE A 216 -15.62 -1.44 8.05
CA PHE A 216 -16.32 -0.22 7.64
C PHE A 216 -17.73 -0.53 7.17
N GLU A 217 -18.70 0.25 7.61
CA GLU A 217 -20.06 0.17 7.12
C GLU A 217 -20.18 0.71 5.70
N ASN A 218 -21.08 0.11 4.90
CA ASN A 218 -21.35 0.54 3.52
C ASN A 218 -20.12 0.65 2.62
N TRP A 219 -19.15 -0.26 2.84
CA TRP A 219 -17.90 -0.27 2.11
C TRP A 219 -18.05 -0.81 0.69
N TRP A 220 -17.14 -0.48 -0.22
CA TRP A 220 -17.21 -0.89 -1.61
C TRP A 220 -16.97 -2.39 -1.84
N TYR A 221 -16.29 -3.08 -0.90
CA TYR A 221 -16.20 -4.54 -0.85
C TYR A 221 -16.62 -5.04 0.53
N ASP A 222 -16.96 -6.32 0.62
CA ASP A 222 -17.25 -6.95 1.91
C ASP A 222 -16.02 -7.68 2.44
N CYS A 223 -15.40 -8.50 1.59
CA CYS A 223 -14.17 -9.23 1.90
C CYS A 223 -13.21 -9.23 0.72
N ARG A 224 -11.94 -9.48 1.01
CA ARG A 224 -10.93 -9.79 -0.01
C ARG A 224 -10.18 -11.05 0.37
N ILE A 225 -9.69 -11.78 -0.65
CA ILE A 225 -8.80 -12.93 -0.48
C ILE A 225 -7.43 -12.52 -0.99
N SER A 226 -6.40 -12.67 -0.14
CA SER A 226 -5.02 -12.33 -0.48
C SER A 226 -4.14 -13.58 -0.52
N TYR A 227 -3.26 -13.64 -1.51
CA TYR A 227 -2.27 -14.69 -1.73
C TYR A 227 -0.89 -14.14 -1.36
N ILE A 228 -0.34 -14.59 -0.24
CA ILE A 228 0.78 -13.96 0.46
C ILE A 228 1.92 -14.96 0.55
N ASP A 229 3.09 -14.62 0.03
CA ASP A 229 4.29 -15.47 0.10
C ASP A 229 4.62 -15.85 1.55
N THR A 230 4.84 -17.16 1.79
CA THR A 230 5.07 -17.67 3.14
C THR A 230 6.43 -17.28 3.74
N LYS A 231 7.37 -16.77 2.94
CA LYS A 231 8.74 -16.41 3.36
C LYS A 231 8.97 -14.92 3.44
N THR A 232 8.41 -14.19 2.47
CA THR A 232 8.63 -12.73 2.33
C THR A 232 7.45 -11.91 2.79
N PHE A 233 6.27 -12.51 2.97
CA PHE A 233 5.00 -11.84 3.22
C PHE A 233 4.59 -10.81 2.16
N ALA A 234 5.18 -10.91 0.97
CA ALA A 234 4.75 -10.18 -0.21
C ALA A 234 3.40 -10.71 -0.70
N ASP A 235 2.41 -9.84 -0.83
CA ASP A 235 1.08 -10.20 -1.30
C ASP A 235 1.02 -10.11 -2.84
N TYR A 236 0.95 -11.25 -3.51
CA TYR A 236 0.98 -11.35 -4.98
C TYR A 236 -0.33 -10.93 -5.62
N ARG A 237 -1.46 -11.37 -5.03
CA ARG A 237 -2.82 -11.09 -5.52
C ARG A 237 -3.76 -10.78 -4.38
N SER A 238 -4.67 -9.84 -4.60
CA SER A 238 -5.84 -9.61 -3.76
C SER A 238 -7.09 -9.56 -4.64
N GLU A 239 -8.04 -10.44 -4.36
CA GLU A 239 -9.34 -10.55 -5.01
C GLU A 239 -10.41 -9.96 -4.09
N TYR A 240 -11.17 -8.98 -4.57
CA TYR A 240 -12.17 -8.25 -3.78
C TYR A 240 -13.57 -8.70 -4.15
N PHE A 241 -14.39 -8.93 -3.13
CA PHE A 241 -15.74 -9.48 -3.26
C PHE A 241 -16.80 -8.55 -2.66
N LYS A 242 -17.95 -8.47 -3.33
CA LYS A 242 -19.20 -7.90 -2.81
C LYS A 242 -20.25 -8.99 -2.84
N GLY A 243 -20.64 -9.49 -1.66
CA GLY A 243 -21.31 -10.78 -1.57
C GLY A 243 -20.43 -11.89 -2.15
N ASP A 244 -20.98 -12.67 -3.07
CA ASP A 244 -20.26 -13.75 -3.77
C ASP A 244 -19.63 -13.31 -5.10
N GLU A 245 -19.84 -12.05 -5.50
CA GLU A 245 -19.32 -11.52 -6.76
C GLU A 245 -17.90 -10.97 -6.57
N MET A 246 -16.95 -11.46 -7.37
CA MET A 246 -15.61 -10.84 -7.46
C MET A 246 -15.72 -9.58 -8.31
N ILE A 247 -15.37 -8.44 -7.73
CA ILE A 247 -15.57 -7.12 -8.32
C ILE A 247 -14.26 -6.45 -8.76
N LYS A 248 -13.13 -6.86 -8.20
CA LYS A 248 -11.83 -6.25 -8.49
C LYS A 248 -10.71 -7.24 -8.17
N VAL A 249 -9.63 -7.16 -8.93
CA VAL A 249 -8.36 -7.85 -8.67
C VAL A 249 -7.24 -6.83 -8.61
N ILE A 250 -6.33 -6.99 -7.65
CA ILE A 250 -5.06 -6.25 -7.59
C ILE A 250 -3.93 -7.27 -7.50
N ASP A 251 -3.04 -7.24 -8.48
CA ASP A 251 -1.81 -8.04 -8.51
C ASP A 251 -0.59 -7.14 -8.25
N ARG A 252 0.40 -7.69 -7.55
CA ARG A 252 1.67 -7.01 -7.23
C ARG A 252 2.84 -7.90 -7.57
N ASP A 253 3.64 -7.46 -8.52
CA ASP A 253 4.91 -8.10 -8.84
C ASP A 253 5.99 -7.61 -7.89
N TRP A 254 6.54 -8.51 -7.09
CA TRP A 254 7.52 -8.20 -6.08
C TRP A 254 8.93 -8.65 -6.50
N LYS A 255 9.91 -7.79 -6.25
CA LYS A 255 11.33 -8.03 -6.54
C LYS A 255 12.15 -7.88 -5.26
N THR A 256 13.11 -8.78 -5.05
CA THR A 256 13.97 -8.69 -3.87
C THR A 256 14.89 -7.48 -3.92
N LEU A 257 15.04 -6.79 -2.78
CA LEU A 257 16.03 -5.73 -2.60
C LEU A 257 17.40 -6.28 -2.18
N ASN A 258 17.56 -7.62 -2.09
CA ASN A 258 18.79 -8.30 -1.69
C ASN A 258 19.35 -7.82 -0.34
N GLN A 259 18.48 -7.52 0.60
CA GLN A 259 18.83 -7.19 1.97
C GLN A 259 18.82 -8.46 2.87
N PRO A 260 19.45 -8.41 4.06
CA PRO A 260 19.42 -9.55 5.00
C PRO A 260 18.00 -9.96 5.42
N ASP A 261 17.08 -9.01 5.55
CA ASP A 261 15.68 -9.31 5.83
C ASP A 261 14.97 -9.70 4.50
N PRO A 262 14.42 -10.93 4.39
CA PRO A 262 13.73 -11.37 3.17
C PRO A 262 12.46 -10.55 2.87
N ARG A 263 11.92 -9.81 3.83
CA ARG A 263 10.78 -8.90 3.67
C ARG A 263 11.15 -7.59 2.99
N ALA A 264 12.46 -7.31 2.81
CA ALA A 264 12.94 -6.18 2.02
C ALA A 264 12.70 -6.43 0.54
N GLN A 265 11.53 -6.05 0.09
CA GLN A 265 11.04 -6.22 -1.27
C GLN A 265 10.78 -4.85 -1.92
N SER A 266 10.80 -4.79 -3.25
CA SER A 266 10.33 -3.65 -4.03
C SER A 266 9.25 -4.08 -5.01
N TRP A 267 8.50 -3.14 -5.55
CA TRP A 267 7.53 -3.43 -6.60
C TRP A 267 8.22 -3.45 -7.97
N GLY A 268 7.94 -4.50 -8.77
CA GLY A 268 8.17 -4.51 -10.20
C GLY A 268 7.02 -3.82 -10.93
N TYR A 269 5.78 -4.16 -10.55
CA TYR A 269 4.57 -3.46 -10.96
C TYR A 269 3.39 -3.75 -10.04
N TRP A 270 2.37 -2.91 -10.15
CA TRP A 270 1.02 -3.19 -9.68
C TRP A 270 0.10 -3.25 -10.89
N TYR A 271 -0.80 -4.24 -10.93
CA TYR A 271 -1.89 -4.33 -11.88
C TYR A 271 -3.20 -4.34 -11.13
N GLY A 272 -4.17 -3.55 -11.57
CA GLY A 272 -5.52 -3.52 -11.02
C GLY A 272 -6.54 -3.62 -12.14
N LYS A 273 -7.58 -4.43 -11.93
CA LYS A 273 -8.71 -4.54 -12.83
C LYS A 273 -10.01 -4.42 -12.06
N ASP A 274 -10.82 -3.45 -12.42
CA ASP A 274 -12.22 -3.35 -12.01
C ASP A 274 -13.07 -4.20 -12.96
N LEU A 275 -13.68 -5.26 -12.42
CA LEU A 275 -14.43 -6.23 -13.21
C LEU A 275 -15.84 -5.74 -13.59
N LYS A 276 -16.34 -4.67 -12.96
CA LYS A 276 -17.64 -4.07 -13.27
C LYS A 276 -17.56 -3.09 -14.42
N THR A 277 -16.48 -2.33 -14.48
CA THR A 277 -16.28 -1.29 -15.50
C THR A 277 -15.34 -1.72 -16.61
N ASP A 278 -14.66 -2.88 -16.45
CA ASP A 278 -13.59 -3.37 -17.33
C ASP A 278 -12.43 -2.36 -17.50
N HIS A 279 -12.24 -1.52 -16.47
CA HIS A 279 -11.13 -0.57 -16.40
C HIS A 279 -9.91 -1.26 -15.80
N GLU A 280 -8.74 -0.96 -16.36
CA GLU A 280 -7.46 -1.54 -15.93
C GLU A 280 -6.45 -0.44 -15.61
N THR A 281 -5.66 -0.64 -14.58
CA THR A 281 -4.50 0.20 -14.25
C THR A 281 -3.24 -0.64 -14.09
N TRP A 282 -2.14 -0.16 -14.63
CA TRP A 282 -0.83 -0.78 -14.52
C TRP A 282 0.22 0.25 -14.10
N ALA A 283 0.74 0.12 -12.88
CA ALA A 283 1.83 0.93 -12.36
C ALA A 283 3.13 0.14 -12.48
N VAL A 284 3.97 0.48 -13.45
CA VAL A 284 5.23 -0.22 -13.73
C VAL A 284 6.39 0.53 -13.11
N ILE A 285 7.18 -0.17 -12.30
CA ILE A 285 8.34 0.38 -11.60
C ILE A 285 9.62 -0.31 -12.12
N PRO A 286 10.33 0.30 -13.07
CA PRO A 286 11.61 -0.23 -13.54
C PRO A 286 12.61 -0.34 -12.38
N GLN A 287 13.24 -1.51 -12.21
CA GLN A 287 14.11 -1.74 -11.07
C GLN A 287 15.34 -0.84 -11.03
N GLU A 288 15.77 -0.30 -12.17
CA GLU A 288 16.89 0.63 -12.26
C GLU A 288 16.63 2.01 -11.66
N VAL A 289 15.36 2.36 -11.39
CA VAL A 289 14.97 3.63 -10.74
C VAL A 289 14.70 3.45 -9.23
N VAL A 290 14.72 2.21 -8.75
CA VAL A 290 14.55 1.91 -7.33
C VAL A 290 15.81 2.23 -6.57
N GLN A 291 15.67 2.95 -5.45
CA GLN A 291 16.75 3.23 -4.50
C GLN A 291 16.27 3.02 -3.08
N ILE A 292 17.15 2.54 -2.23
CA ILE A 292 16.88 2.32 -0.81
C ILE A 292 17.99 2.90 0.05
N ASN A 293 17.66 3.30 1.26
CA ASN A 293 18.62 3.82 2.24
C ASN A 293 19.51 4.92 1.65
N ALA A 294 18.96 5.70 0.72
CA ALA A 294 19.68 6.80 0.08
C ALA A 294 19.93 7.93 1.09
N ASP A 295 21.10 8.58 0.95
CA ASP A 295 21.46 9.74 1.77
C ASP A 295 20.70 10.98 1.28
N ILE A 296 19.43 11.07 1.68
CA ILE A 296 18.53 12.18 1.33
C ILE A 296 18.24 12.95 2.62
N ASP A 297 18.55 14.24 2.62
CA ASP A 297 18.26 15.12 3.76
C ASP A 297 16.75 15.15 4.06
N GLU A 298 16.39 15.09 5.34
CA GLU A 298 14.99 15.05 5.79
C GLU A 298 14.16 16.24 5.27
N SER A 299 14.80 17.41 5.09
CA SER A 299 14.14 18.61 4.53
C SER A 299 13.62 18.41 3.09
N PHE A 300 14.05 17.34 2.40
CA PHE A 300 13.48 16.96 1.10
C PHE A 300 11.98 16.67 1.21
N TRP A 301 11.53 16.02 2.27
CA TRP A 301 10.10 15.74 2.51
C TRP A 301 9.40 16.93 3.14
N SER A 302 9.34 18.04 2.39
CA SER A 302 8.78 19.31 2.87
C SER A 302 7.97 20.06 1.80
N GLU A 303 7.14 21.00 2.25
CA GLU A 303 6.43 21.91 1.33
C GLU A 303 7.40 22.78 0.51
N SER A 304 8.63 23.02 0.98
CA SER A 304 9.63 23.76 0.23
C SER A 304 10.06 23.01 -1.04
N THR A 305 10.14 21.69 -0.99
CA THR A 305 10.42 20.85 -2.15
C THR A 305 9.25 20.87 -3.13
N LEU A 306 8.02 20.83 -2.65
CA LEU A 306 6.84 20.96 -3.51
C LEU A 306 6.85 22.28 -4.31
N ARG A 307 7.26 23.41 -3.70
CA ARG A 307 7.35 24.72 -4.37
C ARG A 307 8.41 24.79 -5.48
N LYS A 308 9.39 23.89 -5.45
CA LYS A 308 10.47 23.81 -6.45
C LYS A 308 10.11 22.98 -7.68
N ILE A 309 8.94 22.31 -7.68
CA ILE A 309 8.48 21.51 -8.81
C ILE A 309 8.26 22.42 -10.02
N LYS A 310 8.97 22.12 -11.10
CA LYS A 310 8.84 22.83 -12.39
C LYS A 310 7.76 22.16 -13.24
N ARG A 311 7.05 22.96 -14.02
CA ARG A 311 6.10 22.45 -15.02
C ARG A 311 6.80 21.74 -16.18
#